data_918490f295f1bd17cbca03e27f6e9fa3
#
_entry.id   918490f295f1bd17cbca03e27f6e9fa3
#
_cell.length_a   1.000
_cell.length_b   1.000
_cell.length_c   1.000
_cell.angle_alpha   90.00
_cell.angle_beta   90.00
_cell.angle_gamma   90.00
#
_symmetry.space_group_name_H-M   'P 1'
#
loop_
_entity.id
_entity.type
_entity.pdbx_description
1 polymer ?
#
loop_
_entity_poly.entity_id
_entity_poly.type
_entity_poly.pdbx_seq_one_letter_code
_entity_poly.pdbx_strand_id
1 'polypeptide(L)'
;MNIHIWPYNWGWAPKDRLQENLEKAKQNSKVYIDEHLAVAKKYQKPLVMEEFGYPRDNFQFSKSSSVKARDAYYKYIFDLVLDNASSHTLFAGCNFWGWGGFANPSERI
;
A
#
# COMPACT_ATOMS: atom_id res chain seq x y z
N MET A 1 -13.70 10.38 2.62
CA MET A 1 -12.32 10.88 2.35
C MET A 1 -11.53 9.77 1.70
N ASN A 2 -10.80 10.06 0.63
CA ASN A 2 -10.00 9.08 -0.10
C ASN A 2 -8.52 9.46 -0.02
N ILE A 3 -7.66 8.45 0.11
CA ILE A 3 -6.20 8.61 0.05
C ILE A 3 -5.59 7.58 -0.88
N HIS A 4 -4.42 7.89 -1.41
CA HIS A 4 -3.58 6.99 -2.20
C HIS A 4 -2.23 6.88 -1.55
N ILE A 5 -1.54 5.74 -1.67
CA ILE A 5 -0.17 5.56 -1.19
C ILE A 5 0.66 4.80 -2.22
N TRP A 6 1.69 5.46 -2.71
CA TRP A 6 2.60 4.91 -3.71
C TRP A 6 4.06 5.03 -3.25
N PRO A 7 4.57 4.13 -2.39
CA PRO A 7 5.90 4.23 -1.80
C PRO A 7 7.02 4.36 -2.83
N TYR A 8 6.95 3.63 -3.93
CA TYR A 8 7.91 3.72 -5.01
C TYR A 8 7.88 5.11 -5.68
N ASN A 9 6.70 5.58 -6.08
CA ASN A 9 6.53 6.86 -6.77
C ASN A 9 6.90 8.06 -5.90
N TRP A 10 6.74 7.93 -4.58
CA TRP A 10 7.06 8.98 -3.61
C TRP A 10 8.50 8.91 -3.08
N GLY A 11 9.32 8.01 -3.65
CA GLY A 11 10.74 7.88 -3.28
C GLY A 11 10.98 7.23 -1.91
N TRP A 12 9.96 6.62 -1.31
CA TRP A 12 10.12 5.90 -0.04
C TRP A 12 10.78 4.54 -0.22
N ALA A 13 10.66 3.95 -1.41
CA ALA A 13 11.21 2.66 -1.75
C ALA A 13 11.78 2.69 -3.18
N PRO A 14 13.07 3.05 -3.35
CA PRO A 14 13.74 3.07 -4.64
C PRO A 14 13.71 1.70 -5.34
N LYS A 15 13.67 1.74 -6.66
CA LYS A 15 13.52 0.58 -7.56
C LYS A 15 14.48 -0.58 -7.27
N ASP A 16 15.72 -0.26 -6.98
CA ASP A 16 16.82 -1.21 -6.73
C ASP A 16 16.93 -1.65 -5.27
N ARG A 17 16.14 -1.09 -4.37
CA ARG A 17 16.20 -1.31 -2.92
C ARG A 17 14.82 -1.47 -2.27
N LEU A 18 13.92 -2.14 -2.95
CA LEU A 18 12.53 -2.32 -2.48
C LEU A 18 12.46 -3.10 -1.17
N GLN A 19 13.25 -4.16 -1.01
CA GLN A 19 13.29 -4.94 0.23
C GLN A 19 13.93 -4.16 1.38
N GLU A 20 15.05 -3.50 1.14
CA GLU A 20 15.78 -2.73 2.15
C GLU A 20 14.95 -1.57 2.71
N ASN A 21 14.11 -0.96 1.88
CA ASN A 21 13.28 0.16 2.27
C ASN A 21 11.84 -0.21 2.68
N LEU A 22 11.54 -1.50 2.77
CA LEU A 22 10.19 -1.97 3.11
C LEU A 22 9.70 -1.40 4.45
N GLU A 23 10.53 -1.47 5.50
CA GLU A 23 10.14 -0.99 6.82
C GLU A 23 9.97 0.53 6.86
N LYS A 24 10.81 1.26 6.13
CA LYS A 24 10.64 2.71 5.94
C LYS A 24 9.34 3.04 5.20
N ALA A 25 9.02 2.29 4.15
CA ALA A 25 7.77 2.46 3.41
C ALA A 25 6.54 2.20 4.30
N LYS A 26 6.55 1.14 5.11
CA LYS A 26 5.50 0.85 6.08
C LYS A 26 5.33 1.97 7.11
N GLN A 27 6.44 2.44 7.68
CA GLN A 27 6.44 3.50 8.68
C GLN A 27 5.88 4.81 8.11
N ASN A 28 6.34 5.23 6.93
CA ASN A 28 5.84 6.41 6.26
C ASN A 28 4.35 6.28 5.90
N SER A 29 3.92 5.10 5.46
CA SER A 29 2.51 4.82 5.19
C SER A 29 1.65 4.97 6.44
N LYS A 30 2.13 4.45 7.58
CA LYS A 30 1.41 4.60 8.84
C LYS A 30 1.26 6.06 9.25
N VAL A 31 2.33 6.84 9.19
CA VAL A 31 2.28 8.27 9.51
C VAL A 31 1.27 8.99 8.62
N TYR A 32 1.33 8.75 7.31
CA TYR A 32 0.42 9.33 6.34
C TYR A 32 -1.05 8.96 6.62
N ILE A 33 -1.33 7.69 6.94
CA ILE A 33 -2.68 7.22 7.29
C ILE A 33 -3.15 7.89 8.58
N ASP A 34 -2.32 7.93 9.62
CA ASP A 34 -2.66 8.50 10.93
C ASP A 34 -3.00 9.99 10.82
N GLU A 35 -2.24 10.76 10.02
CA GLU A 35 -2.53 12.18 9.74
C GLU A 35 -3.90 12.35 9.07
N HIS A 36 -4.22 11.52 8.10
CA HIS A 36 -5.51 11.58 7.39
C HIS A 36 -6.66 11.07 8.26
N LEU A 37 -6.42 10.11 9.14
CA LEU A 37 -7.42 9.68 10.13
C LEU A 37 -7.74 10.80 11.13
N ALA A 38 -6.76 11.61 11.53
CA ALA A 38 -7.01 12.77 12.37
C ALA A 38 -7.94 13.78 11.68
N VAL A 39 -7.73 14.03 10.38
CA VAL A 39 -8.62 14.87 9.57
C VAL A 39 -10.01 14.24 9.42
N ALA A 40 -10.07 12.94 9.10
CA ALA A 40 -11.31 12.20 8.99
C ALA A 40 -12.15 12.28 10.27
N LYS A 41 -11.50 12.14 11.42
CA LYS A 41 -12.12 12.27 12.74
C LYS A 41 -12.68 13.68 12.97
N LYS A 42 -11.91 14.72 12.62
CA LYS A 42 -12.34 16.11 12.76
C LYS A 42 -13.63 16.39 11.98
N TYR A 43 -13.76 15.82 10.79
CA TYR A 43 -14.92 16.04 9.92
C TYR A 43 -15.97 14.92 9.98
N GLN A 44 -15.78 13.93 10.82
CA GLN A 44 -16.70 12.78 11.00
C GLN A 44 -16.99 12.05 9.66
N LYS A 45 -15.94 11.84 8.85
CA LYS A 45 -16.03 11.19 7.55
C LYS A 45 -15.20 9.92 7.52
N PRO A 46 -15.69 8.83 6.91
CA PRO A 46 -14.86 7.64 6.73
C PRO A 46 -13.66 7.95 5.83
N LEU A 47 -12.55 7.27 6.10
CA LEU A 47 -11.33 7.28 5.29
C LEU A 47 -11.22 5.97 4.54
N VAL A 48 -11.01 6.02 3.23
CA VAL A 48 -10.73 4.86 2.38
C VAL A 48 -9.39 5.06 1.69
N MET A 49 -8.51 4.06 1.77
CA MET A 49 -7.34 4.01 0.91
C MET A 49 -7.77 3.48 -0.45
N GLU A 50 -8.00 4.38 -1.37
CA GLU A 50 -8.58 4.07 -2.68
C GLU A 50 -7.59 3.39 -3.62
N GLU A 51 -6.29 3.69 -3.44
CA GLU A 51 -5.22 3.05 -4.18
C GLU A 51 -3.99 2.86 -3.30
N PHE A 52 -3.39 1.71 -3.39
CA PHE A 52 -2.03 1.47 -2.92
C PHE A 52 -1.36 0.37 -3.74
N GLY A 53 -0.04 0.36 -3.75
CA GLY A 53 0.71 -0.67 -4.42
C GLY A 53 2.16 -0.72 -3.96
N TYR A 54 2.80 -1.85 -4.24
CA TYR A 54 4.22 -2.06 -4.03
C TYR A 54 4.75 -2.98 -5.14
N PRO A 55 5.87 -2.64 -5.80
CA PRO A 55 6.36 -3.44 -6.93
C PRO A 55 6.88 -4.80 -6.50
N ARG A 56 7.01 -5.72 -7.45
CA ARG A 56 7.84 -6.92 -7.28
C ARG A 56 9.30 -6.53 -7.09
N ASP A 57 10.07 -7.41 -6.46
CA ASP A 57 11.49 -7.17 -6.20
C ASP A 57 12.23 -6.79 -7.50
N ASN A 58 13.16 -5.85 -7.39
CA ASN A 58 13.89 -5.25 -8.50
C ASN A 58 13.01 -4.65 -9.61
N PHE A 59 11.75 -4.33 -9.29
CA PHE A 59 10.79 -3.80 -10.24
C PHE A 59 10.58 -4.71 -11.47
N GLN A 60 10.62 -6.01 -11.26
CA GLN A 60 10.46 -6.99 -12.32
C GLN A 60 8.99 -7.35 -12.54
N PHE A 61 8.63 -7.66 -13.79
CA PHE A 61 7.27 -8.10 -14.16
C PHE A 61 7.17 -9.61 -14.38
N SER A 62 8.29 -10.32 -14.43
CA SER A 62 8.32 -11.77 -14.62
C SER A 62 7.58 -12.51 -13.51
N LYS A 63 6.89 -13.60 -13.86
CA LYS A 63 6.25 -14.50 -12.89
C LYS A 63 7.23 -15.13 -11.91
N SER A 64 8.49 -15.30 -12.32
CA SER A 64 9.56 -15.86 -11.49
C SER A 64 10.17 -14.86 -10.52
N SER A 65 9.91 -13.56 -10.69
CA SER A 65 10.45 -12.55 -9.78
C SER A 65 9.79 -12.63 -8.40
N SER A 66 10.60 -12.43 -7.37
CA SER A 66 10.14 -12.44 -5.99
C SER A 66 9.06 -11.38 -5.73
N VAL A 67 8.12 -11.73 -4.88
CA VAL A 67 7.03 -10.87 -4.43
C VAL A 67 7.08 -10.60 -2.94
N LYS A 68 8.17 -10.98 -2.26
CA LYS A 68 8.27 -10.95 -0.80
C LYS A 68 8.02 -9.56 -0.22
N ALA A 69 8.67 -8.55 -0.73
CA ALA A 69 8.48 -7.18 -0.24
C ALA A 69 7.07 -6.67 -0.53
N ARG A 70 6.55 -6.93 -1.73
CA ARG A 70 5.18 -6.58 -2.12
C ARG A 70 4.16 -7.21 -1.18
N ASP A 71 4.23 -8.53 -1.00
CA ASP A 71 3.26 -9.25 -0.20
C ASP A 71 3.33 -8.85 1.28
N ALA A 72 4.53 -8.59 1.79
CA ALA A 72 4.71 -8.08 3.15
C ALA A 72 4.16 -6.65 3.33
N TYR A 73 4.28 -5.79 2.31
CA TYR A 73 3.67 -4.46 2.32
C TYR A 73 2.14 -4.53 2.24
N TYR A 74 1.60 -5.36 1.35
CA TYR A 74 0.15 -5.57 1.21
C TYR A 74 -0.46 -6.10 2.50
N LYS A 75 0.18 -7.14 3.09
CA LYS A 75 -0.26 -7.67 4.38
C LYS A 75 -0.30 -6.57 5.45
N TYR A 76 0.74 -5.74 5.52
CA TYR A 76 0.80 -4.64 6.48
C TYR A 76 -0.37 -3.67 6.32
N ILE A 77 -0.70 -3.27 5.10
CA ILE A 77 -1.84 -2.37 4.85
C ILE A 77 -3.17 -3.05 5.21
N PHE A 78 -3.36 -4.32 4.85
CA PHE A 78 -4.58 -5.05 5.24
C PHE A 78 -4.69 -5.22 6.75
N ASP A 79 -3.60 -5.50 7.45
CA ASP A 79 -3.59 -5.59 8.91
C ASP A 79 -4.00 -4.25 9.53
N LEU A 80 -3.49 -3.11 9.03
CA LEU A 80 -3.91 -1.78 9.49
C LEU A 80 -5.41 -1.54 9.32
N VAL A 81 -6.00 -1.95 8.20
CA VAL A 81 -7.45 -1.84 7.98
C VAL A 81 -8.21 -2.69 8.99
N LEU A 82 -7.80 -3.95 9.20
CA LEU A 82 -8.44 -4.87 10.14
C LEU A 82 -8.36 -4.38 11.59
N ASP A 83 -7.19 -3.90 12.02
CA ASP A 83 -6.97 -3.36 13.36
C ASP A 83 -7.84 -2.13 13.60
N ASN A 84 -7.93 -1.24 12.61
CA ASN A 84 -8.77 -0.06 12.67
C ASN A 84 -10.28 -0.41 12.69
N ALA A 85 -10.70 -1.39 11.90
CA ALA A 85 -12.08 -1.89 11.92
C ALA A 85 -12.44 -2.49 13.29
N SER A 86 -11.54 -3.30 13.86
CA SER A 86 -11.72 -3.89 15.19
C SER A 86 -11.79 -2.84 16.30
N SER A 87 -11.11 -1.71 16.12
CA SER A 87 -11.11 -0.58 17.06
C SER A 87 -12.20 0.45 16.77
N HIS A 88 -13.09 0.19 15.82
CA HIS A 88 -14.18 1.08 15.38
C HIS A 88 -13.71 2.48 14.99
N THR A 89 -12.56 2.57 14.31
CA THR A 89 -12.07 3.85 13.77
C THR A 89 -12.72 4.17 12.42
N LEU A 90 -12.40 5.33 11.89
CA LEU A 90 -12.94 5.77 10.60
C LEU A 90 -12.19 5.23 9.38
N PHE A 91 -11.18 4.37 9.55
CA PHE A 91 -10.49 3.73 8.43
C PHE A 91 -11.35 2.57 7.88
N ALA A 92 -12.15 2.88 6.85
CA ALA A 92 -13.27 2.03 6.42
C ALA A 92 -12.86 0.95 5.40
N GLY A 93 -11.69 1.03 4.79
CA GLY A 93 -11.24 0.02 3.84
C GLY A 93 -10.11 0.46 2.93
N CYS A 94 -9.69 -0.46 2.06
CA CYS A 94 -8.66 -0.21 1.06
C CYS A 94 -8.88 -0.99 -0.22
N ASN A 95 -8.35 -0.47 -1.33
CA ASN A 95 -8.25 -1.13 -2.62
C ASN A 95 -6.78 -1.13 -3.07
N PHE A 96 -6.28 -2.27 -3.50
CA PHE A 96 -4.95 -2.32 -4.09
C PHE A 96 -5.01 -2.00 -5.59
N TRP A 97 -3.96 -1.44 -6.10
CA TRP A 97 -3.77 -1.20 -7.54
C TRP A 97 -2.66 -2.13 -8.08
N GLY A 98 -2.94 -2.96 -9.07
CA GLY A 98 -4.21 -3.12 -9.78
C GLY A 98 -4.37 -4.59 -10.09
N TRP A 99 -5.64 -5.00 -10.26
CA TRP A 99 -5.94 -6.36 -10.65
C TRP A 99 -5.92 -6.49 -12.18
N GLY A 100 -4.93 -7.23 -12.72
CA GLY A 100 -4.80 -7.51 -14.16
C GLY A 100 -5.56 -8.74 -14.64
N GLY A 101 -6.38 -9.34 -13.81
CA GLY A 101 -7.06 -10.60 -14.14
C GLY A 101 -6.09 -11.78 -14.19
N PHE A 102 -6.41 -12.76 -15.01
CA PHE A 102 -5.59 -13.95 -15.23
C PHE A 102 -4.60 -13.82 -16.40
N ALA A 103 -4.47 -12.61 -16.94
CA ALA A 103 -3.53 -12.36 -18.03
C ALA A 103 -2.07 -12.55 -17.59
N ASN A 104 -1.25 -13.06 -18.49
CA ASN A 104 0.19 -13.07 -18.29
C ASN A 104 0.73 -11.67 -18.55
N PRO A 105 1.49 -11.06 -17.64
CA PRO A 105 2.14 -9.80 -17.94
C PRO A 105 3.08 -10.03 -19.14
N SER A 106 2.93 -9.20 -20.17
CA SER A 106 3.94 -9.12 -21.21
C SER A 106 5.17 -8.40 -20.63
N GLU A 107 6.35 -8.70 -21.13
CA GLU A 107 7.59 -8.05 -20.66
C GLU A 107 7.64 -6.53 -20.92
N ARG A 108 6.61 -6.00 -21.56
CA ARG A 108 6.46 -4.57 -21.87
C ARG A 108 5.04 -4.11 -21.56
N ILE A 109 4.92 -3.36 -20.54
CA ILE A 109 3.86 -2.37 -20.35
C ILE A 109 4.50 -1.00 -20.42
#